data_3bf7e9b74b484dbc96feefbf884ab4a0
#
_entry.id   3bf7e9b74b484dbc96feefbf884ab4a0
#
_cell.length_a   1.000
_cell.length_b   1.000
_cell.length_c   1.000
_cell.angle_alpha   90.00
_cell.angle_beta   90.00
_cell.angle_gamma   90.00
#
_symmetry.space_group_name_H-M   'P 1'
#
loop_
_entity.id
_entity.type
_entity.pdbx_description
1 polymer ?
#
loop_
_entity_poly.entity_id
_entity_poly.type
_entity_poly.pdbx_seq_one_letter_code
_entity_poly.pdbx_strand_id
1 'polypeptide(L)'
;MGMTVNTDKTKVMIIKSNKISYDTFIYDNNNLEEVTSYKYLGIDIHHKLNWNYSIEKRIIGGWKAYYGLENNCKSTNLWSWDKKKLLFETLVTPIILYGCEVWGCSISRESWRKIEKIQKNFITYNLKLKEIHPITSSS
;
A
#
# COMPACT_ATOMS: atom_id res chain seq x y z
N MET A 1 9.50 35.12 10.74
CA MET A 1 8.32 34.31 11.05
C MET A 1 8.74 32.89 11.37
N GLY A 2 8.67 32.50 12.61
CA GLY A 2 9.04 31.17 13.04
C GLY A 2 7.87 30.18 12.91
N MET A 3 8.15 29.00 12.35
CA MET A 3 7.25 27.87 12.55
C MET A 3 7.44 27.34 13.97
N THR A 4 6.34 27.15 14.70
CA THR A 4 6.37 26.51 16.00
C THR A 4 6.24 25.00 15.84
N VAL A 5 7.13 24.28 16.52
CA VAL A 5 7.08 22.80 16.52
C VAL A 5 6.03 22.35 17.55
N ASN A 6 5.08 21.51 17.09
CA ASN A 6 4.13 20.88 18.00
C ASN A 6 4.79 19.65 18.66
N THR A 7 5.19 19.82 19.93
CA THR A 7 5.89 18.77 20.69
C THR A 7 5.02 17.54 20.96
N ASP A 8 3.70 17.68 21.01
CA ASP A 8 2.77 16.56 21.22
C ASP A 8 2.71 15.63 20.00
N LYS A 9 2.94 16.18 18.81
CA LYS A 9 2.96 15.43 17.55
C LYS A 9 4.36 15.06 17.08
N THR A 10 5.39 15.61 17.75
CA THR A 10 6.79 15.32 17.42
C THR A 10 7.22 14.03 18.13
N LYS A 11 7.74 13.09 17.36
CA LYS A 11 8.20 11.79 17.85
C LYS A 11 9.65 11.60 17.46
N VAL A 12 10.36 10.77 18.22
CA VAL A 12 11.74 10.37 17.94
C VAL A 12 11.76 8.88 17.67
N MET A 13 12.42 8.47 16.61
CA MET A 13 12.64 7.06 16.31
C MET A 13 14.12 6.81 16.08
N ILE A 14 14.68 5.85 16.82
CA ILE A 14 16.08 5.47 16.70
C ILE A 14 16.17 4.24 15.80
N ILE A 15 16.85 4.41 14.66
CA ILE A 15 17.09 3.32 13.72
C ILE A 15 18.40 2.66 14.04
N LYS A 16 18.34 1.51 14.71
CA LYS A 16 19.52 0.69 15.07
C LYS A 16 19.18 -0.79 15.03
N SER A 17 20.17 -1.60 14.70
CA SER A 17 20.00 -3.07 14.71
C SER A 17 20.04 -3.65 16.13
N ASN A 18 20.87 -3.08 17.01
CA ASN A 18 20.99 -3.48 18.41
C ASN A 18 20.88 -2.27 19.33
N LYS A 19 19.96 -2.24 20.34
CA LYS A 19 19.39 -1.58 21.06
C LYS A 19 19.27 -0.97 22.09
N ILE A 20 19.41 -0.60 22.99
CA ILE A 20 18.85 0.13 24.10
C ILE A 20 19.40 1.54 24.11
N SER A 21 18.60 2.50 23.73
CA SER A 21 18.83 3.90 24.03
C SER A 21 18.08 4.19 25.33
N TYR A 22 18.81 4.67 26.33
CA TYR A 22 18.24 5.21 27.54
C TYR A 22 18.21 6.76 27.48
N ASP A 23 18.49 7.31 26.31
CA ASP A 23 18.55 8.75 26.14
C ASP A 23 17.13 9.33 26.07
N THR A 24 16.91 10.34 26.87
CA THR A 24 15.69 11.13 26.81
C THR A 24 15.91 12.28 25.84
N PHE A 25 15.08 12.37 24.81
CA PHE A 25 15.14 13.46 23.84
C PHE A 25 14.29 14.61 24.33
N ILE A 26 14.89 15.80 24.43
CA ILE A 26 14.22 17.00 24.91
C ILE A 26 14.28 18.06 23.85
N TYR A 27 13.13 18.67 23.56
CA TYR A 27 13.02 19.84 22.70
C TYR A 27 12.18 20.91 23.41
N ASP A 28 12.73 22.10 23.51
CA ASP A 28 12.07 23.26 24.17
C ASP A 28 11.47 22.89 25.54
N ASN A 29 12.30 22.28 26.40
CA ASN A 29 11.97 21.78 27.75
C ASN A 29 10.86 20.71 27.81
N ASN A 30 10.45 20.16 26.67
CA ASN A 30 9.49 19.07 26.60
C ASN A 30 10.17 17.76 26.19
N ASN A 31 9.83 16.69 26.89
CA ASN A 31 10.31 15.36 26.55
C ASN A 31 9.58 14.89 25.29
N LEU A 32 10.36 14.43 24.32
CA LEU A 32 9.82 13.84 23.09
C LEU A 32 9.61 12.34 23.28
N GLU A 33 8.48 11.84 22.80
CA GLU A 33 8.17 10.43 22.85
C GLU A 33 9.01 9.63 21.84
N GLU A 34 9.68 8.58 22.32
CA GLU A 34 10.36 7.63 21.46
C GLU A 34 9.38 6.58 20.96
N VAL A 35 9.34 6.36 19.65
CA VAL A 35 8.45 5.40 19.00
C VAL A 35 9.23 4.35 18.24
N THR A 36 8.67 3.15 18.13
CA THR A 36 9.26 2.04 17.37
C THR A 36 8.76 1.99 15.93
N SER A 37 7.64 2.66 15.65
CA SER A 37 7.09 2.82 14.32
C SER A 37 6.43 4.17 14.16
N TYR A 38 6.48 4.71 12.96
CA TYR A 38 5.88 6.01 12.65
C TYR A 38 5.31 5.99 11.23
N LYS A 39 4.12 6.54 11.08
CA LYS A 39 3.49 6.66 9.76
C LYS A 39 3.87 8.01 9.14
N TYR A 40 4.59 7.97 8.03
CA TYR A 40 5.02 9.16 7.30
C TYR A 40 4.53 9.09 5.85
N LEU A 41 3.74 10.08 5.45
CA LEU A 41 3.16 10.17 4.11
C LEU A 41 2.46 8.86 3.66
N GLY A 42 1.75 8.21 4.58
CA GLY A 42 1.03 6.96 4.29
C GLY A 42 1.89 5.69 4.30
N ILE A 43 3.18 5.81 4.63
CA ILE A 43 4.09 4.68 4.74
C ILE A 43 4.44 4.46 6.20
N ASP A 44 4.28 3.23 6.68
CA ASP A 44 4.67 2.86 8.05
C ASP A 44 6.17 2.53 8.07
N ILE A 45 6.94 3.35 8.76
CA ILE A 45 8.38 3.18 8.96
C ILE A 45 8.62 2.54 10.32
N HIS A 46 9.35 1.43 10.36
CA HIS A 46 9.70 0.73 11.58
C HIS A 46 11.18 0.97 11.92
N HIS A 47 11.53 1.04 13.21
CA HIS A 47 12.89 1.33 13.68
C HIS A 47 13.95 0.33 13.17
N LYS A 48 13.54 -0.90 12.84
CA LYS A 48 14.42 -1.91 12.23
C LYS A 48 14.41 -1.87 10.70
N LEU A 49 13.74 -0.89 10.09
CA LEU A 49 13.53 -0.79 8.64
C LEU A 49 12.92 -2.08 8.05
N ASN A 50 12.01 -2.70 8.78
CA ASN A 50 11.27 -3.86 8.32
C ASN A 50 9.99 -3.39 7.62
N TRP A 51 9.90 -3.67 6.34
CA TRP A 51 8.80 -3.22 5.49
C TRP A 51 7.64 -4.21 5.37
N ASN A 52 7.73 -5.38 5.98
CA ASN A 52 6.73 -6.44 5.85
C ASN A 52 5.32 -5.96 6.19
N TYR A 53 5.17 -5.18 7.25
CA TYR A 53 3.89 -4.64 7.67
C TYR A 53 3.30 -3.69 6.61
N SER A 54 4.12 -2.80 6.06
CA SER A 54 3.70 -1.89 4.99
C SER A 54 3.29 -2.65 3.73
N ILE A 55 4.08 -3.66 3.36
CA ILE A 55 3.82 -4.50 2.18
C ILE A 55 2.50 -5.27 2.36
N GLU A 56 2.26 -5.89 3.52
CA GLU A 56 1.02 -6.61 3.80
C GLU A 56 -0.20 -5.67 3.74
N LYS A 57 -0.09 -4.46 4.25
CA LYS A 57 -1.16 -3.45 4.12
C LYS A 57 -1.46 -3.13 2.65
N ARG A 58 -0.43 -3.03 1.80
CA ARG A 58 -0.62 -2.78 0.37
C ARG A 58 -1.33 -3.94 -0.32
N ILE A 59 -0.96 -5.17 0.04
CA ILE A 59 -1.60 -6.37 -0.49
C ILE A 59 -3.08 -6.41 -0.10
N ILE A 60 -3.40 -6.17 1.17
CA ILE A 60 -4.78 -6.12 1.67
C ILE A 60 -5.56 -5.00 0.97
N GLY A 61 -4.97 -3.81 0.87
CA GLY A 61 -5.57 -2.68 0.16
C GLY A 61 -5.83 -2.99 -1.32
N GLY A 62 -4.90 -3.66 -1.97
CA GLY A 62 -5.03 -4.11 -3.36
C GLY A 62 -6.20 -5.07 -3.56
N TRP A 63 -6.36 -6.06 -2.68
CA TRP A 63 -7.50 -6.97 -2.72
C TRP A 63 -8.83 -6.24 -2.52
N LYS A 64 -8.91 -5.33 -1.57
CA LYS A 64 -10.13 -4.53 -1.33
C LYS A 64 -10.49 -3.70 -2.57
N ALA A 65 -9.50 -3.04 -3.16
CA ALA A 65 -9.69 -2.24 -4.36
C ALA A 65 -10.12 -3.11 -5.55
N TYR A 66 -9.52 -4.28 -5.71
CA TYR A 66 -9.88 -5.23 -6.76
C TYR A 66 -11.33 -5.71 -6.64
N TYR A 67 -11.75 -6.15 -5.45
CA TYR A 67 -13.13 -6.59 -5.24
C TYR A 67 -14.12 -5.44 -5.38
N GLY A 68 -13.76 -4.24 -4.93
CA GLY A 68 -14.57 -3.04 -5.13
C GLY A 68 -14.75 -2.72 -6.61
N LEU A 69 -13.69 -2.82 -7.40
CA LEU A 69 -13.74 -2.63 -8.84
C LEU A 69 -14.66 -3.65 -9.51
N GLU A 70 -14.51 -4.94 -9.21
CA GLU A 70 -15.34 -5.98 -9.80
C GLU A 70 -16.83 -5.83 -9.45
N ASN A 71 -17.13 -5.47 -8.20
CA ASN A 71 -18.50 -5.22 -7.78
C ASN A 71 -19.13 -4.01 -8.51
N ASN A 72 -18.36 -2.94 -8.67
CA ASN A 72 -18.82 -1.75 -9.39
C ASN A 72 -19.02 -2.05 -10.89
N CYS A 73 -18.14 -2.83 -11.49
CA CYS A 73 -18.29 -3.24 -12.89
C CYS A 73 -19.54 -4.10 -13.10
N LYS A 74 -19.84 -4.99 -12.16
CA LYS A 74 -21.07 -5.79 -12.20
C LYS A 74 -22.34 -4.92 -12.09
N SER A 75 -22.36 -4.00 -11.13
CA SER A 75 -23.53 -3.15 -10.87
C SER A 75 -23.80 -2.17 -12.02
N THR A 76 -22.78 -1.77 -12.75
CA THR A 76 -22.88 -0.87 -13.90
C THR A 76 -22.93 -1.58 -15.25
N ASN A 77 -22.97 -2.92 -15.26
CA ASN A 77 -22.89 -3.75 -16.47
C ASN A 77 -21.68 -3.43 -17.36
N LEU A 78 -20.55 -3.12 -16.75
CA LEU A 78 -19.31 -2.85 -17.47
C LEU A 78 -18.55 -4.15 -17.71
N TRP A 79 -18.58 -4.65 -18.94
CA TRP A 79 -17.94 -5.91 -19.32
C TRP A 79 -16.77 -5.73 -20.28
N SER A 80 -16.54 -4.53 -20.79
CA SER A 80 -15.45 -4.23 -21.73
C SER A 80 -14.09 -4.47 -21.06
N TRP A 81 -13.29 -5.35 -21.67
CA TRP A 81 -11.94 -5.66 -21.20
C TRP A 81 -11.05 -4.42 -21.12
N ASP A 82 -11.03 -3.62 -22.18
CA ASP A 82 -10.14 -2.46 -22.25
C ASP A 82 -10.47 -1.42 -21.16
N LYS A 83 -11.74 -1.20 -20.91
CA LYS A 83 -12.19 -0.29 -19.84
C LYS A 83 -11.87 -0.84 -18.45
N LYS A 84 -12.11 -2.14 -18.23
CA LYS A 84 -11.80 -2.79 -16.95
C LYS A 84 -10.30 -2.82 -16.68
N LYS A 85 -9.50 -3.09 -17.71
CA LYS A 85 -8.05 -3.03 -17.61
C LYS A 85 -7.56 -1.63 -17.23
N LEU A 86 -8.07 -0.60 -17.88
CA LEU A 86 -7.75 0.78 -17.55
C LEU A 86 -8.12 1.12 -16.10
N LEU A 87 -9.30 0.70 -15.65
CA LEU A 87 -9.73 0.91 -14.28
C LEU A 87 -8.85 0.16 -13.27
N PHE A 88 -8.45 -1.06 -13.59
CA PHE A 88 -7.53 -1.82 -12.74
C PHE A 88 -6.17 -1.11 -12.62
N GLU A 89 -5.61 -0.65 -13.72
CA GLU A 89 -4.34 0.06 -13.74
C GLU A 89 -4.39 1.43 -13.05
N THR A 90 -5.54 2.08 -13.04
CA THR A 90 -5.69 3.40 -12.42
C THR A 90 -6.16 3.37 -10.97
N LEU A 91 -6.92 2.36 -10.56
CA LEU A 91 -7.52 2.29 -9.23
C LEU A 91 -6.88 1.24 -8.30
N VAL A 92 -6.45 0.11 -8.83
CA VAL A 92 -5.91 -0.99 -8.02
C VAL A 92 -4.39 -0.95 -7.96
N THR A 93 -3.73 -0.84 -9.09
CA THR A 93 -2.27 -0.86 -9.17
C THR A 93 -1.59 0.23 -8.34
N PRO A 94 -2.05 1.50 -8.33
CA PRO A 94 -1.43 2.52 -7.49
C PRO A 94 -1.53 2.26 -5.99
N ILE A 95 -2.57 1.60 -5.54
CA ILE A 95 -2.71 1.21 -4.13
C ILE A 95 -1.67 0.18 -3.75
N ILE A 96 -1.46 -0.83 -4.60
CA ILE A 96 -0.48 -1.89 -4.37
C ILE A 96 0.94 -1.32 -4.39
N LEU A 97 1.26 -0.48 -5.38
CA LEU A 97 2.62 0.01 -5.62
C LEU A 97 2.96 1.30 -4.87
N TYR A 98 2.06 1.82 -4.06
CA TYR A 98 2.32 3.05 -3.31
C TYR A 98 3.55 2.90 -2.40
N GLY A 99 4.51 3.79 -2.60
CA GLY A 99 5.76 3.79 -1.84
C GLY A 99 6.74 2.68 -2.21
N CYS A 100 6.55 2.01 -3.35
CA CYS A 100 7.42 0.91 -3.78
C CYS A 100 8.90 1.31 -3.97
N GLU A 101 9.18 2.59 -4.18
CA GLU A 101 10.55 3.12 -4.21
C GLU A 101 11.27 2.87 -2.89
N VAL A 102 10.53 2.84 -1.78
CA VAL A 102 11.08 2.66 -0.44
C VAL A 102 11.24 1.19 -0.08
N TRP A 103 10.19 0.38 -0.28
CA TRP A 103 10.16 -1.01 0.17
C TRP A 103 10.45 -2.03 -0.94
N GLY A 104 10.44 -1.62 -2.20
CA GLY A 104 10.54 -2.55 -3.33
C GLY A 104 11.83 -3.37 -3.35
N CYS A 105 12.95 -2.78 -2.94
CA CYS A 105 14.24 -3.50 -2.87
C CYS A 105 14.28 -4.56 -1.77
N SER A 106 13.40 -4.46 -0.78
CA SER A 106 13.35 -5.34 0.38
C SER A 106 12.23 -6.36 0.33
N ILE A 107 11.44 -6.35 -0.73
CA ILE A 107 10.29 -7.25 -0.86
C ILE A 107 10.73 -8.70 -0.98
N SER A 108 10.12 -9.58 -0.20
CA SER A 108 10.37 -11.01 -0.32
C SER A 108 9.70 -11.59 -1.58
N ARG A 109 10.24 -12.70 -2.06
CA ARG A 109 9.66 -13.42 -3.20
C ARG A 109 8.22 -13.87 -2.91
N GLU A 110 7.94 -14.24 -1.67
CA GLU A 110 6.60 -14.62 -1.23
C GLU A 110 5.62 -13.45 -1.30
N SER A 111 6.00 -12.28 -0.77
CA SER A 111 5.17 -11.08 -0.83
C SER A 111 4.93 -10.63 -2.27
N TRP A 112 5.96 -10.73 -3.12
CA TRP A 112 5.82 -10.44 -4.55
C TRP A 112 4.79 -11.36 -5.22
N ARG A 113 4.81 -12.66 -4.92
CA ARG A 113 3.82 -13.62 -5.42
C ARG A 113 2.39 -13.27 -4.98
N LYS A 114 2.22 -12.78 -3.76
CA LYS A 114 0.91 -12.31 -3.27
C LYS A 114 0.40 -11.11 -4.09
N ILE A 115 1.28 -10.20 -4.46
CA ILE A 115 0.95 -9.06 -5.33
C ILE A 115 0.56 -9.55 -6.73
N GLU A 116 1.39 -10.39 -7.33
CA GLU A 116 1.10 -10.98 -8.66
C GLU A 116 -0.23 -11.73 -8.69
N LYS A 117 -0.60 -12.37 -7.59
CA LYS A 117 -1.86 -13.10 -7.48
C LYS A 117 -3.08 -12.22 -7.71
N ILE A 118 -3.04 -10.97 -7.28
CA ILE A 118 -4.13 -10.01 -7.52
C ILE A 118 -4.31 -9.78 -9.02
N GLN A 119 -3.22 -9.53 -9.73
CA GLN A 119 -3.23 -9.34 -11.17
C GLN A 119 -3.69 -10.60 -11.91
N LYS A 120 -3.18 -11.74 -11.52
CA LYS A 120 -3.56 -13.03 -12.10
C LYS A 120 -5.05 -13.31 -11.90
N ASN A 121 -5.59 -13.03 -10.73
CA ASN A 121 -7.03 -13.19 -10.47
C ASN A 121 -7.87 -12.27 -11.35
N PHE A 122 -7.45 -11.01 -11.49
CA PHE A 122 -8.11 -10.08 -12.39
C PHE A 122 -8.16 -10.61 -13.84
N ILE A 123 -7.03 -11.04 -14.36
CA ILE A 123 -6.93 -11.54 -15.72
C ILE A 123 -7.77 -12.81 -15.90
N THR A 124 -7.61 -13.80 -15.02
CA THR A 124 -8.32 -15.08 -15.09
C THR A 124 -9.83 -14.92 -14.99
N TYR A 125 -10.27 -14.11 -14.03
CA TYR A 125 -11.70 -13.84 -13.84
C TYR A 125 -12.31 -13.18 -15.07
N ASN A 126 -11.65 -12.18 -15.63
CA ASN A 126 -12.18 -11.46 -16.79
C ASN A 126 -12.10 -12.26 -18.09
N LEU A 127 -11.14 -13.15 -18.25
CA LEU A 127 -11.12 -14.08 -19.36
C LEU A 127 -12.31 -15.04 -19.29
N LYS A 128 -12.65 -15.56 -18.12
CA LYS A 128 -13.84 -16.40 -17.93
C LYS A 128 -15.13 -15.65 -18.21
N LEU A 129 -15.23 -14.38 -17.80
CA LEU A 129 -16.38 -13.54 -18.10
C LEU A 129 -16.52 -13.28 -19.59
N LYS A 130 -15.42 -13.15 -20.33
CA LYS A 130 -15.45 -12.97 -21.79
C LYS A 130 -16.04 -14.19 -22.51
N GLU A 131 -15.85 -15.40 -21.98
CA GLU A 131 -16.48 -16.60 -22.50
C GLU A 131 -17.99 -16.64 -22.24
N ILE A 132 -18.44 -16.13 -21.07
CA ILE A 132 -19.86 -16.09 -20.68
C ILE A 132 -20.57 -14.91 -21.31
N HIS A 133 -19.91 -13.77 -21.42
CA HIS A 133 -20.41 -12.53 -22.00
C HIS A 133 -19.55 -12.12 -23.19
N PRO A 134 -19.77 -12.70 -24.39
CA PRO A 134 -18.97 -12.35 -25.56
C PRO A 134 -19.31 -10.94 -26.02
N ILE A 135 -18.70 -9.96 -25.39
CA ILE A 135 -18.85 -8.56 -25.76
C ILE A 135 -17.71 -8.20 -26.69
N THR A 136 -18.08 -7.61 -27.83
CA THR A 136 -17.10 -7.08 -28.76
C THR A 136 -16.33 -5.94 -28.12
N SER A 137 -15.02 -5.94 -28.30
CA SER A 137 -14.09 -4.94 -27.79
C SER A 137 -14.30 -3.52 -28.31
N SER A 138 -15.27 -3.32 -29.14
CA SER A 138 -15.51 -2.05 -29.86
C SER A 138 -16.54 -1.14 -29.22
N SER A 139 -16.99 -1.42 -28.03
CA SER A 139 -17.95 -0.56 -27.34
C SER A 139 -17.28 0.37 -26.33
#